data_ff4e2082b113b7f09dcfe6f86a74fd0e
#
_entry.id   ff4e2082b113b7f09dcfe6f86a74fd0e
#
_cell.length_a   1.000
_cell.length_b   1.000
_cell.length_c   1.000
_cell.angle_alpha   90.00
_cell.angle_beta   90.00
_cell.angle_gamma   90.00
#
_symmetry.space_group_name_H-M   'P 1'
#
loop_
_entity.id
_entity.type
_entity.pdbx_description
1 polymer ?
#
loop_
_entity_poly.entity_id
_entity_poly.type
_entity_poly.pdbx_seq_one_letter_code
_entity_poly.pdbx_strand_id
1 'polypeptide(L)'
;SKILSISVIDWLGKLSYSIYLWHYPIIILMSGGKKSSILTVSIEILLTLIMSVISYYVIETPIRKGIIDKTFNLLKEKKYNTKLKKGLSTISLCLVLIISSVLCVAFVPKETMSNNIASTTPKKEKTVEKQMATETTSDDDMLYSLDLLILGDSVADGASEMLHQTFPSSPIDAKVSRHCSESVPIFQTYLDHGWDGTDLVYSLGTNGPVYDFLPKIRSMLPKDKPMFILTIRAPYEQWSDDNNEKIKKFCDENDNVYLIDWASYSKGHDDWFVSDETHLTNEGTVGFSNCIKEKILEVFK
;
A
#
# COMPACT_ATOMS: atom_id res chain seq x y z
N SER A 1 -29.01 6.00 -25.99
CA SER A 1 -29.93 5.75 -24.85
C SER A 1 -30.37 7.09 -24.25
N LYS A 2 -31.69 7.33 -24.14
CA LYS A 2 -32.28 8.60 -23.67
C LYS A 2 -31.97 8.93 -22.20
N ILE A 3 -31.46 7.97 -21.42
CA ILE A 3 -31.12 8.15 -20.01
C ILE A 3 -29.77 8.87 -19.84
N LEU A 4 -28.83 8.67 -20.74
CA LEU A 4 -27.51 9.33 -20.70
C LEU A 4 -27.52 10.77 -21.22
N SER A 5 -28.62 11.23 -21.84
CA SER A 5 -28.78 12.61 -22.33
C SER A 5 -29.46 13.56 -21.33
N ILE A 6 -29.65 13.12 -20.08
CA ILE A 6 -30.16 14.00 -19.03
C ILE A 6 -29.05 15.03 -18.68
N SER A 7 -29.33 16.29 -18.78
CA SER A 7 -28.40 17.41 -18.55
C SER A 7 -27.58 17.30 -17.26
N VAL A 8 -28.17 16.72 -16.21
CA VAL A 8 -27.48 16.49 -14.92
C VAL A 8 -26.41 15.42 -15.01
N ILE A 9 -26.66 14.33 -15.74
CA ILE A 9 -25.71 13.23 -15.93
C ILE A 9 -24.51 13.68 -16.77
N ASP A 10 -24.79 14.44 -17.86
CA ASP A 10 -23.73 15.01 -18.68
C ASP A 10 -22.86 16.02 -17.89
N TRP A 11 -23.50 16.82 -17.04
CA TRP A 11 -22.79 17.75 -16.15
C TRP A 11 -21.94 17.01 -15.11
N LEU A 12 -22.47 15.97 -14.44
CA LEU A 12 -21.71 15.12 -13.52
C LEU A 12 -20.55 14.41 -14.23
N GLY A 13 -20.77 13.93 -15.45
CA GLY A 13 -19.73 13.34 -16.26
C GLY A 13 -18.56 14.30 -16.54
N LYS A 14 -18.86 15.58 -16.79
CA LYS A 14 -17.82 16.62 -16.95
C LYS A 14 -17.05 16.92 -15.67
N LEU A 15 -17.70 16.79 -14.51
CA LEU A 15 -17.11 17.00 -13.19
C LEU A 15 -16.37 15.76 -12.66
N SER A 16 -16.52 14.58 -13.27
CA SER A 16 -16.06 13.31 -12.75
C SER A 16 -14.56 13.30 -12.40
N TYR A 17 -13.73 13.92 -13.24
CA TYR A 17 -12.30 14.05 -12.98
C TYR A 17 -11.99 14.92 -11.77
N SER A 18 -12.65 16.07 -11.66
CA SER A 18 -12.49 16.96 -10.50
C SER A 18 -13.03 16.32 -9.22
N ILE A 19 -14.12 15.54 -9.28
CA ILE A 19 -14.65 14.77 -8.15
C ILE A 19 -13.61 13.73 -7.71
N TYR A 20 -13.03 13.01 -8.65
CA TYR A 20 -11.96 12.02 -8.37
C TYR A 20 -10.74 12.67 -7.71
N LEU A 21 -10.34 13.87 -8.11
CA LEU A 21 -9.21 14.58 -7.50
C LEU A 21 -9.47 15.04 -6.07
N TRP A 22 -10.69 15.47 -5.76
CA TRP A 22 -10.99 16.12 -4.47
C TRP A 22 -11.59 15.20 -3.42
N HIS A 23 -12.22 14.06 -3.78
CA HIS A 23 -12.86 13.19 -2.79
C HIS A 23 -11.87 12.64 -1.76
N TYR A 24 -10.74 12.10 -2.18
CA TYR A 24 -9.77 11.46 -1.29
C TYR A 24 -9.09 12.45 -0.33
N PRO A 25 -8.54 13.60 -0.78
CA PRO A 25 -8.00 14.60 0.13
C PRO A 25 -9.01 15.09 1.19
N ILE A 26 -10.28 15.24 0.82
CA ILE A 26 -11.31 15.70 1.75
C ILE A 26 -11.62 14.64 2.80
N ILE A 27 -11.73 13.36 2.42
CA ILE A 27 -11.94 12.25 3.35
C ILE A 27 -10.78 12.17 4.35
N ILE A 28 -9.54 12.24 3.87
CA ILE A 28 -8.36 12.17 4.75
C ILE A 28 -8.29 13.36 5.70
N LEU A 29 -8.57 14.57 5.23
CA LEU A 29 -8.52 15.78 6.06
C LEU A 29 -9.63 15.81 7.12
N MET A 30 -10.81 15.26 6.84
CA MET A 30 -11.95 15.31 7.76
C MET A 30 -12.04 14.13 8.71
N SER A 31 -11.84 12.93 8.21
CA SER A 31 -12.04 11.69 9.00
C SER A 31 -10.76 10.91 9.27
N GLY A 32 -9.63 11.28 8.62
CA GLY A 32 -8.36 10.57 8.76
C GLY A 32 -8.46 9.09 8.42
N GLY A 33 -9.42 8.70 7.56
CA GLY A 33 -9.69 7.31 7.19
C GLY A 33 -10.45 6.49 8.26
N LYS A 34 -10.94 7.13 9.34
CA LYS A 34 -11.73 6.44 10.39
C LYS A 34 -13.21 6.33 9.99
N LYS A 35 -13.92 5.39 10.65
CA LYS A 35 -15.39 5.28 10.48
C LYS A 35 -16.05 6.62 10.88
N SER A 36 -16.68 7.24 9.90
CA SER A 36 -17.34 8.54 10.05
C SER A 36 -18.82 8.39 10.36
N SER A 37 -19.40 9.36 11.06
CA SER A 37 -20.84 9.42 11.24
C SER A 37 -21.52 9.80 9.91
N ILE A 38 -22.81 9.50 9.76
CA ILE A 38 -23.60 9.85 8.57
C ILE A 38 -23.52 11.36 8.28
N LEU A 39 -23.49 12.17 9.32
CA LEU A 39 -23.35 13.63 9.19
C LEU A 39 -21.99 14.01 8.59
N THR A 40 -20.89 13.41 9.06
CA THR A 40 -19.55 13.65 8.53
C THR A 40 -19.45 13.26 7.07
N VAL A 41 -19.96 12.07 6.70
CA VAL A 41 -19.98 11.60 5.30
C VAL A 41 -20.78 12.56 4.41
N SER A 42 -21.91 13.08 4.90
CA SER A 42 -22.72 14.06 4.15
C SER A 42 -21.97 15.37 3.89
N ILE A 43 -21.21 15.83 4.88
CA ILE A 43 -20.36 17.04 4.74
C ILE A 43 -19.20 16.77 3.79
N GLU A 44 -18.55 15.61 3.85
CA GLU A 44 -17.47 15.20 2.94
C GLU A 44 -17.95 15.19 1.48
N ILE A 45 -19.12 14.62 1.22
CA ILE A 45 -19.73 14.63 -0.13
C ILE A 45 -20.01 16.05 -0.59
N LEU A 46 -20.61 16.89 0.27
CA LEU A 46 -20.92 18.27 -0.07
C LEU A 46 -19.66 19.09 -0.39
N LEU A 47 -18.64 18.99 0.45
CA LEU A 47 -17.35 19.66 0.23
C LEU A 47 -16.65 19.16 -1.04
N THR A 48 -16.68 17.86 -1.29
CA THR A 48 -16.13 17.26 -2.52
C THR A 48 -16.82 17.86 -3.75
N LEU A 49 -18.14 17.96 -3.76
CA LEU A 49 -18.88 18.57 -4.87
C LEU A 49 -18.55 20.05 -5.05
N ILE A 50 -18.50 20.82 -3.96
CA ILE A 50 -18.16 22.26 -4.02
C ILE A 50 -16.75 22.45 -4.60
N MET A 51 -15.75 21.74 -4.07
CA MET A 51 -14.38 21.85 -4.52
C MET A 51 -14.20 21.37 -5.96
N SER A 52 -14.94 20.35 -6.36
CA SER A 52 -14.94 19.85 -7.75
C SER A 52 -15.51 20.86 -8.73
N VAL A 53 -16.61 21.53 -8.37
CA VAL A 53 -17.21 22.60 -9.20
C VAL A 53 -16.25 23.77 -9.33
N ILE A 54 -15.64 24.21 -8.24
CA ILE A 54 -14.65 25.30 -8.26
C ILE A 54 -13.46 24.91 -9.15
N SER A 55 -12.89 23.73 -8.94
CA SER A 55 -11.76 23.23 -9.71
C SER A 55 -12.08 23.15 -11.20
N TYR A 56 -13.24 22.63 -11.56
CA TYR A 56 -13.66 22.50 -12.95
C TYR A 56 -13.76 23.86 -13.67
N TYR A 57 -14.40 24.85 -13.05
CA TYR A 57 -14.62 26.13 -13.70
C TYR A 57 -13.41 27.07 -13.62
N VAL A 58 -12.64 27.04 -12.54
CA VAL A 58 -11.53 27.97 -12.30
C VAL A 58 -10.20 27.45 -12.86
N ILE A 59 -10.00 26.13 -12.84
CA ILE A 59 -8.72 25.50 -13.22
C ILE A 59 -8.86 24.75 -14.54
N GLU A 60 -9.71 23.71 -14.57
CA GLU A 60 -9.77 22.77 -15.69
C GLU A 60 -10.27 23.44 -16.97
N THR A 61 -11.39 24.13 -16.91
CA THR A 61 -11.99 24.77 -18.10
C THR A 61 -11.09 25.83 -18.74
N PRO A 62 -10.44 26.74 -17.99
CA PRO A 62 -9.49 27.69 -18.57
C PRO A 62 -8.28 27.02 -19.20
N ILE A 63 -7.71 25.99 -18.58
CA ILE A 63 -6.56 25.25 -19.10
C ILE A 63 -6.94 24.55 -20.41
N ARG A 64 -8.06 23.84 -20.43
CA ARG A 64 -8.57 23.15 -21.64
C ARG A 64 -8.90 24.12 -22.77
N LYS A 65 -9.25 25.37 -22.48
CA LYS A 65 -9.43 26.45 -23.46
C LYS A 65 -8.10 27.07 -23.96
N GLY A 66 -6.97 26.51 -23.58
CA GLY A 66 -5.64 26.93 -24.04
C GLY A 66 -5.20 28.27 -23.45
N ILE A 67 -5.60 28.60 -22.20
CA ILE A 67 -5.18 29.85 -21.56
C ILE A 67 -3.67 29.88 -21.35
N ILE A 68 -3.05 28.73 -21.10
CA ILE A 68 -1.60 28.57 -20.90
C ILE A 68 -0.87 28.95 -22.18
N ASP A 69 -1.25 28.34 -23.31
CA ASP A 69 -0.62 28.59 -24.62
C ASP A 69 -0.77 30.05 -25.05
N LYS A 70 -1.99 30.59 -24.86
CA LYS A 70 -2.27 32.01 -25.18
C LYS A 70 -1.43 32.97 -24.30
N THR A 71 -1.28 32.64 -23.01
CA THR A 71 -0.47 33.46 -22.09
C THR A 71 1.00 33.38 -22.45
N PHE A 72 1.49 32.18 -22.75
CA PHE A 72 2.88 31.96 -23.15
C PHE A 72 3.22 32.72 -24.47
N ASN A 73 2.33 32.67 -25.45
CA ASN A 73 2.51 33.43 -26.69
C ASN A 73 2.50 34.95 -26.49
N LEU A 74 1.62 35.45 -25.58
CA LEU A 74 1.61 36.88 -25.23
C LEU A 74 2.88 37.32 -24.47
N LEU A 75 3.44 36.44 -23.65
CA LEU A 75 4.73 36.67 -22.99
C LEU A 75 5.89 36.72 -24.01
N LYS A 76 5.88 35.80 -24.97
CA LYS A 76 6.89 35.74 -26.03
C LYS A 76 6.87 37.00 -26.94
N GLU A 77 5.67 37.53 -27.19
CA GLU A 77 5.48 38.76 -27.98
C GLU A 77 5.75 40.05 -27.19
N LYS A 78 6.12 39.97 -25.89
CA LYS A 78 6.27 41.13 -24.98
C LYS A 78 5.06 42.07 -24.92
N LYS A 79 3.88 41.59 -25.25
CA LYS A 79 2.66 42.40 -25.31
C LYS A 79 1.93 42.38 -23.96
N TYR A 80 2.26 43.33 -23.10
CA TYR A 80 1.65 43.46 -21.79
C TYR A 80 0.24 44.09 -21.90
N ASN A 81 -0.78 43.29 -21.79
CA ASN A 81 -2.19 43.73 -21.85
C ASN A 81 -3.06 43.02 -20.78
N THR A 82 -4.35 43.42 -20.71
CA THR A 82 -5.32 42.86 -19.76
C THR A 82 -5.50 41.33 -19.88
N LYS A 83 -5.29 40.74 -21.09
CA LYS A 83 -5.38 39.29 -21.31
C LYS A 83 -4.19 38.57 -20.71
N LEU A 84 -2.98 39.16 -20.78
CA LEU A 84 -1.79 38.63 -20.13
C LEU A 84 -1.92 38.67 -18.60
N LYS A 85 -2.44 39.77 -18.01
CA LYS A 85 -2.71 39.85 -16.57
C LYS A 85 -3.65 38.75 -16.11
N LYS A 86 -4.77 38.50 -16.82
CA LYS A 86 -5.71 37.43 -16.48
C LYS A 86 -5.06 36.04 -16.58
N GLY A 87 -4.26 35.77 -17.62
CA GLY A 87 -3.54 34.52 -17.79
C GLY A 87 -2.55 34.26 -16.66
N LEU A 88 -1.72 35.26 -16.34
CA LEU A 88 -0.76 35.17 -15.23
C LEU A 88 -1.45 34.97 -13.87
N SER A 89 -2.56 35.68 -13.64
CA SER A 89 -3.35 35.50 -12.40
C SER A 89 -3.90 34.07 -12.27
N THR A 90 -4.40 33.46 -13.37
CA THR A 90 -4.91 32.09 -13.35
C THR A 90 -3.78 31.10 -13.11
N ILE A 91 -2.62 31.26 -13.77
CA ILE A 91 -1.46 30.39 -13.56
C ILE A 91 -0.93 30.52 -12.13
N SER A 92 -0.86 31.74 -11.59
CA SER A 92 -0.45 32.00 -10.21
C SER A 92 -1.39 31.34 -9.21
N LEU A 93 -2.72 31.42 -9.43
CA LEU A 93 -3.71 30.78 -8.57
C LEU A 93 -3.55 29.24 -8.60
N CYS A 94 -3.36 28.66 -9.77
CA CYS A 94 -3.11 27.21 -9.90
C CYS A 94 -1.84 26.79 -9.14
N LEU A 95 -0.75 27.56 -9.26
CA LEU A 95 0.50 27.29 -8.52
C LEU A 95 0.30 27.39 -7.01
N VAL A 96 -0.39 28.39 -6.52
CA VAL A 96 -0.70 28.55 -5.09
C VAL A 96 -1.50 27.36 -4.58
N LEU A 97 -2.49 26.88 -5.33
CA LEU A 97 -3.31 25.72 -4.95
C LEU A 97 -2.49 24.42 -4.94
N ILE A 98 -1.60 24.24 -5.91
CA ILE A 98 -0.67 23.09 -5.94
C ILE A 98 0.29 23.15 -4.77
N ILE A 99 0.91 24.30 -4.51
CA ILE A 99 1.85 24.48 -3.40
C ILE A 99 1.14 24.28 -2.06
N SER A 100 -0.09 24.81 -1.89
CA SER A 100 -0.86 24.63 -0.66
C SER A 100 -1.24 23.16 -0.43
N SER A 101 -1.56 22.40 -1.48
CA SER A 101 -1.86 20.98 -1.36
C SER A 101 -0.63 20.16 -0.97
N VAL A 102 0.54 20.47 -1.54
CA VAL A 102 1.82 19.84 -1.18
C VAL A 102 2.22 20.21 0.26
N LEU A 103 2.06 21.47 0.65
CA LEU A 103 2.32 21.92 2.02
C LEU A 103 1.36 21.25 3.03
N CYS A 104 0.07 21.09 2.72
CA CYS A 104 -0.85 20.36 3.58
C CYS A 104 -0.41 18.91 3.82
N VAL A 105 0.09 18.22 2.80
CA VAL A 105 0.64 16.86 2.93
C VAL A 105 1.95 16.86 3.74
N ALA A 106 2.80 17.87 3.56
CA ALA A 106 4.08 17.99 4.28
C ALA A 106 3.92 18.44 5.74
N PHE A 107 2.85 19.17 6.07
CA PHE A 107 2.55 19.67 7.41
C PHE A 107 1.54 18.83 8.20
N VAL A 108 1.09 17.69 7.70
CA VAL A 108 0.41 16.69 8.56
C VAL A 108 1.46 16.22 9.57
N PRO A 109 1.32 16.55 10.88
CA PRO A 109 2.29 16.13 11.86
C PRO A 109 2.34 14.62 11.87
N LYS A 110 3.55 14.03 11.74
CA LYS A 110 3.77 12.58 11.88
C LYS A 110 3.22 12.04 13.21
N GLU A 111 3.03 12.90 14.18
CA GLU A 111 2.45 12.57 15.49
C GLU A 111 0.94 12.24 15.45
N THR A 112 0.20 12.68 14.43
CA THR A 112 -1.24 12.35 14.34
C THR A 112 -1.49 10.93 13.82
N MET A 113 -0.51 10.32 13.16
CA MET A 113 -0.57 8.90 12.80
C MET A 113 -0.12 7.96 13.94
N SER A 114 0.75 8.45 14.85
CA SER A 114 1.29 7.64 15.95
C SER A 114 0.46 7.69 17.24
N ASN A 115 -0.29 8.78 17.50
CA ASN A 115 -0.92 9.00 18.81
C ASN A 115 -2.38 8.50 18.93
N ASN A 116 -2.92 7.82 17.92
CA ASN A 116 -4.26 7.24 18.00
C ASN A 116 -4.29 5.74 18.32
N ILE A 117 -3.12 5.15 18.63
CA ILE A 117 -3.01 3.75 19.11
C ILE A 117 -2.80 3.68 20.63
N ALA A 118 -2.59 4.82 21.30
CA ALA A 118 -2.31 4.85 22.74
C ALA A 118 -3.42 5.55 23.54
N SER A 119 -4.62 5.00 23.62
CA SER A 119 -5.52 5.24 24.74
C SER A 119 -6.67 4.24 24.82
N THR A 120 -6.38 2.99 25.09
CA THR A 120 -7.23 2.12 25.88
C THR A 120 -6.32 1.21 26.70
N THR A 121 -5.89 1.71 27.84
CA THR A 121 -5.29 0.88 28.86
C THR A 121 -6.42 0.16 29.60
N PRO A 122 -6.50 -1.15 29.57
CA PRO A 122 -7.20 -1.87 30.61
C PRO A 122 -6.26 -2.01 31.82
N LYS A 123 -6.83 -1.65 32.94
CA LYS A 123 -6.36 -1.83 34.30
C LYS A 123 -5.71 -3.19 34.51
N LYS A 124 -4.56 -3.17 35.19
CA LYS A 124 -3.89 -4.34 35.79
C LYS A 124 -4.89 -5.30 36.42
N GLU A 125 -4.91 -6.53 35.96
CA GLU A 125 -5.15 -7.67 36.79
C GLU A 125 -3.92 -8.58 36.77
N LYS A 126 -3.33 -8.73 37.94
CA LYS A 126 -2.25 -9.64 38.24
C LYS A 126 -2.81 -11.05 38.27
N THR A 127 -2.01 -11.97 37.79
CA THR A 127 -2.01 -13.41 38.06
C THR A 127 -2.30 -14.24 36.81
N VAL A 128 -1.25 -14.56 36.06
CA VAL A 128 -0.86 -15.90 35.64
C VAL A 128 0.58 -15.82 35.16
N GLU A 129 1.52 -15.67 36.07
CA GLU A 129 2.89 -16.09 35.87
C GLU A 129 3.01 -17.48 36.48
N LYS A 130 3.14 -18.48 35.65
CA LYS A 130 3.96 -19.68 35.91
C LYS A 130 3.40 -20.87 35.11
N GLN A 131 3.80 -20.96 33.85
CA GLN A 131 4.06 -22.23 33.19
C GLN A 131 4.21 -21.99 31.66
N MET A 132 5.31 -21.38 31.23
CA MET A 132 5.87 -21.52 29.89
C MET A 132 7.26 -20.89 29.84
N ALA A 133 8.13 -21.43 30.68
CA ALA A 133 9.53 -21.12 30.61
C ALA A 133 10.29 -22.45 30.61
N THR A 134 10.57 -22.98 29.42
CA THR A 134 11.68 -23.94 29.21
C THR A 134 11.79 -24.45 27.77
N GLU A 135 11.45 -23.69 26.69
CA GLU A 135 11.83 -24.08 25.32
C GLU A 135 12.04 -22.91 24.36
N THR A 136 11.98 -21.67 24.82
CA THR A 136 11.89 -20.46 23.97
C THR A 136 13.24 -19.80 23.63
N THR A 137 14.32 -20.14 24.30
CA THR A 137 15.60 -19.41 24.16
C THR A 137 16.38 -19.70 22.88
N SER A 138 16.25 -20.88 22.28
CA SER A 138 17.03 -21.21 21.07
C SER A 138 16.38 -20.70 19.76
N ASP A 139 15.05 -20.71 19.69
CA ASP A 139 14.33 -20.31 18.50
C ASP A 139 14.31 -18.79 18.31
N ASP A 140 14.08 -18.06 19.41
CA ASP A 140 14.11 -16.61 19.40
C ASP A 140 15.53 -16.08 19.10
N ASP A 141 16.57 -16.66 19.68
CA ASP A 141 17.97 -16.31 19.37
C ASP A 141 18.31 -16.56 17.90
N MET A 142 17.81 -17.66 17.31
CA MET A 142 17.98 -17.92 15.89
C MET A 142 17.26 -16.88 15.02
N LEU A 143 16.01 -16.57 15.32
CA LEU A 143 15.24 -15.54 14.57
C LEU A 143 15.88 -14.15 14.67
N TYR A 144 16.46 -13.80 15.83
CA TYR A 144 17.24 -12.57 16.00
C TYR A 144 18.52 -12.52 15.16
N SER A 145 19.10 -13.65 14.84
CA SER A 145 20.33 -13.73 14.04
C SER A 145 20.09 -13.69 12.53
N LEU A 146 18.84 -13.87 12.08
CA LEU A 146 18.47 -13.85 10.68
C LEU A 146 18.35 -12.42 10.17
N ASP A 147 18.95 -12.14 9.02
CA ASP A 147 18.82 -10.90 8.27
C ASP A 147 18.03 -11.18 6.98
N LEU A 148 16.72 -11.40 7.15
CA LEU A 148 15.81 -11.65 6.05
C LEU A 148 15.48 -10.35 5.32
N LEU A 149 15.40 -10.36 4.01
CA LEU A 149 14.66 -9.34 3.29
C LEU A 149 13.23 -9.83 3.04
N ILE A 150 12.24 -9.20 3.65
CA ILE A 150 10.82 -9.50 3.39
C ILE A 150 10.31 -8.51 2.35
N LEU A 151 10.09 -9.00 1.13
CA LEU A 151 9.57 -8.20 0.02
C LEU A 151 8.09 -8.49 -0.18
N GLY A 152 7.23 -7.50 0.08
CA GLY A 152 5.79 -7.73 0.15
C GLY A 152 4.90 -6.66 -0.46
N ASP A 153 3.61 -7.02 -0.58
CA ASP A 153 2.52 -6.13 -0.95
C ASP A 153 1.71 -5.64 0.28
N SER A 154 0.44 -5.29 0.08
CA SER A 154 -0.43 -4.76 1.16
C SER A 154 -0.66 -5.72 2.31
N VAL A 155 -0.58 -7.03 2.09
CA VAL A 155 -0.77 -8.04 3.14
C VAL A 155 0.42 -8.03 4.09
N ALA A 156 1.64 -8.05 3.56
CA ALA A 156 2.85 -7.93 4.37
C ALA A 156 3.01 -6.52 4.97
N ASP A 157 2.58 -5.46 4.27
CA ASP A 157 2.56 -4.09 4.79
C ASP A 157 1.66 -3.98 6.03
N GLY A 158 0.46 -4.56 5.98
CA GLY A 158 -0.45 -4.61 7.12
C GLY A 158 0.07 -5.44 8.30
N ALA A 159 0.93 -6.42 8.05
CA ALA A 159 1.58 -7.25 9.07
C ALA A 159 2.96 -6.73 9.52
N SER A 160 3.43 -5.60 8.99
CA SER A 160 4.82 -5.14 9.16
C SER A 160 5.23 -4.95 10.62
N GLU A 161 4.35 -4.46 11.48
CA GLU A 161 4.62 -4.32 12.92
C GLU A 161 4.88 -5.69 13.58
N MET A 162 4.03 -6.67 13.31
CA MET A 162 4.19 -8.02 13.85
C MET A 162 5.42 -8.75 13.26
N LEU A 163 5.68 -8.53 11.98
CA LEU A 163 6.88 -9.06 11.32
C LEU A 163 8.16 -8.47 11.93
N HIS A 164 8.21 -7.17 12.24
CA HIS A 164 9.35 -6.57 12.95
C HIS A 164 9.53 -7.09 14.37
N GLN A 165 8.42 -7.44 15.06
CA GLN A 165 8.50 -8.08 16.38
C GLN A 165 9.07 -9.51 16.28
N THR A 166 8.73 -10.23 15.23
CA THR A 166 9.16 -11.63 15.01
C THR A 166 10.57 -11.71 14.42
N PHE A 167 10.93 -10.81 13.54
CA PHE A 167 12.20 -10.74 12.81
C PHE A 167 12.85 -9.37 12.98
N PRO A 168 13.37 -9.03 14.16
CA PRO A 168 13.77 -7.66 14.48
C PRO A 168 14.98 -7.14 13.67
N SER A 169 15.84 -8.03 13.19
CA SER A 169 17.02 -7.69 12.38
C SER A 169 16.72 -7.60 10.88
N SER A 170 15.49 -7.92 10.46
CA SER A 170 15.13 -8.13 9.06
C SER A 170 14.47 -6.89 8.46
N PRO A 171 14.96 -6.35 7.33
CA PRO A 171 14.27 -5.30 6.59
C PRO A 171 12.96 -5.82 5.99
N ILE A 172 11.89 -5.07 6.19
CA ILE A 172 10.56 -5.33 5.62
C ILE A 172 10.27 -4.24 4.58
N ASP A 173 10.34 -4.59 3.31
CA ASP A 173 9.99 -3.72 2.20
C ASP A 173 8.65 -4.13 1.62
N ALA A 174 7.60 -3.68 2.25
CA ALA A 174 6.22 -3.93 1.85
C ALA A 174 5.51 -2.62 1.50
N LYS A 175 4.55 -2.69 0.57
CA LYS A 175 3.83 -1.50 0.10
C LYS A 175 2.46 -1.87 -0.44
N VAL A 176 1.45 -1.07 -0.08
CA VAL A 176 0.08 -1.18 -0.62
C VAL A 176 0.10 -1.11 -2.14
N SER A 177 -0.68 -1.98 -2.79
CA SER A 177 -0.86 -2.08 -4.24
C SER A 177 0.43 -2.41 -5.02
N ARG A 178 1.45 -2.98 -4.38
CA ARG A 178 2.69 -3.39 -5.08
C ARG A 178 2.41 -4.57 -6.00
N HIS A 179 2.78 -4.43 -7.27
CA HIS A 179 2.73 -5.50 -8.27
C HIS A 179 4.03 -6.33 -8.26
N CYS A 180 3.93 -7.59 -8.68
CA CYS A 180 5.11 -8.48 -8.84
C CYS A 180 6.16 -7.89 -9.80
N SER A 181 5.77 -7.09 -10.78
CA SER A 181 6.68 -6.41 -11.71
C SER A 181 7.66 -5.44 -11.03
N GLU A 182 7.29 -4.91 -9.86
CA GLU A 182 8.13 -4.00 -9.08
C GLU A 182 9.22 -4.74 -8.30
N SER A 183 9.10 -6.07 -8.09
CA SER A 183 10.03 -6.84 -7.26
C SER A 183 11.46 -6.83 -7.81
N VAL A 184 11.63 -6.98 -9.11
CA VAL A 184 12.95 -7.06 -9.76
C VAL A 184 13.76 -5.76 -9.58
N PRO A 185 13.25 -4.56 -9.93
CA PRO A 185 13.99 -3.32 -9.72
C PRO A 185 14.22 -2.99 -8.24
N ILE A 186 13.29 -3.36 -7.36
CA ILE A 186 13.45 -3.17 -5.92
C ILE A 186 14.58 -4.07 -5.39
N PHE A 187 14.55 -5.35 -5.70
CA PHE A 187 15.59 -6.27 -5.24
C PHE A 187 16.96 -5.91 -5.82
N GLN A 188 17.03 -5.45 -7.08
CA GLN A 188 18.26 -4.91 -7.66
C GLN A 188 18.81 -3.73 -6.85
N THR A 189 17.93 -2.83 -6.39
CA THR A 189 18.34 -1.71 -5.54
C THR A 189 18.97 -2.19 -4.22
N TYR A 190 18.45 -3.23 -3.59
CA TYR A 190 19.06 -3.83 -2.40
C TYR A 190 20.44 -4.40 -2.69
N LEU A 191 20.61 -5.14 -3.79
CA LEU A 191 21.90 -5.69 -4.21
C LEU A 191 22.92 -4.60 -4.54
N ASP A 192 22.50 -3.54 -5.23
CA ASP A 192 23.36 -2.40 -5.59
C ASP A 192 23.85 -1.63 -4.34
N HIS A 193 23.07 -1.67 -3.24
CA HIS A 193 23.46 -1.12 -1.94
C HIS A 193 24.21 -2.11 -1.04
N GLY A 194 24.56 -3.27 -1.57
CA GLY A 194 25.39 -4.25 -0.87
C GLY A 194 24.62 -5.12 0.14
N TRP A 195 23.31 -5.34 -0.08
CA TRP A 195 22.57 -6.29 0.74
C TRP A 195 23.16 -7.69 0.60
N ASP A 196 23.54 -8.25 1.73
CA ASP A 196 24.14 -9.58 1.88
C ASP A 196 23.38 -10.46 2.89
N GLY A 197 22.13 -10.10 3.18
CA GLY A 197 21.26 -10.79 4.13
C GLY A 197 21.19 -12.30 3.95
N THR A 198 20.64 -13.00 4.93
CA THR A 198 20.63 -14.47 4.96
C THR A 198 19.69 -15.07 3.93
N ASP A 199 18.49 -14.48 3.75
CA ASP A 199 17.39 -15.08 3.02
C ASP A 199 16.47 -14.03 2.41
N LEU A 200 15.69 -14.44 1.38
CA LEU A 200 14.63 -13.63 0.80
C LEU A 200 13.27 -14.28 1.07
N VAL A 201 12.36 -13.53 1.69
CA VAL A 201 10.94 -13.86 1.79
C VAL A 201 10.16 -13.05 0.75
N TYR A 202 9.54 -13.74 -0.20
CA TYR A 202 8.77 -13.14 -1.29
C TYR A 202 7.28 -13.29 -1.02
N SER A 203 6.62 -12.18 -0.68
CA SER A 203 5.20 -12.10 -0.33
C SER A 203 4.47 -11.15 -1.28
N LEU A 204 4.46 -11.48 -2.56
CA LEU A 204 3.80 -10.74 -3.64
C LEU A 204 2.91 -11.67 -4.47
N GLY A 205 1.88 -11.08 -5.07
CA GLY A 205 0.97 -11.82 -5.94
C GLY A 205 -0.51 -11.44 -5.73
N THR A 206 -0.81 -10.74 -4.64
CA THR A 206 -2.17 -10.28 -4.35
C THR A 206 -2.65 -9.24 -5.37
N ASN A 207 -1.76 -8.41 -5.89
CA ASN A 207 -2.10 -7.33 -6.83
C ASN A 207 -1.82 -7.67 -8.30
N GLY A 208 -1.78 -8.93 -8.67
CA GLY A 208 -1.60 -9.34 -10.05
C GLY A 208 -0.82 -10.64 -10.23
N PRO A 209 -0.75 -11.14 -11.46
CA PRO A 209 -0.08 -12.40 -11.75
C PRO A 209 1.42 -12.38 -11.44
N VAL A 210 1.94 -13.51 -10.96
CA VAL A 210 3.38 -13.65 -10.63
C VAL A 210 4.27 -13.83 -11.88
N TYR A 211 3.72 -14.27 -13.01
CA TYR A 211 4.40 -14.50 -14.30
C TYR A 211 5.84 -15.06 -14.15
N ASP A 212 6.78 -14.46 -14.92
CA ASP A 212 8.20 -14.84 -14.93
C ASP A 212 9.04 -14.05 -13.89
N PHE A 213 8.41 -13.44 -12.88
CA PHE A 213 9.16 -12.66 -11.90
C PHE A 213 9.91 -13.54 -10.90
N LEU A 214 9.34 -14.68 -10.51
CA LEU A 214 9.97 -15.63 -9.59
C LEU A 214 11.32 -16.15 -10.12
N PRO A 215 11.42 -16.65 -11.38
CA PRO A 215 12.71 -17.04 -11.94
C PRO A 215 13.74 -15.91 -12.01
N LYS A 216 13.29 -14.69 -12.29
CA LYS A 216 14.18 -13.51 -12.34
C LYS A 216 14.75 -13.22 -10.95
N ILE A 217 13.91 -13.11 -9.94
CA ILE A 217 14.33 -12.88 -8.55
C ILE A 217 15.27 -14.00 -8.08
N ARG A 218 14.91 -15.27 -8.32
CA ARG A 218 15.76 -16.39 -7.94
C ARG A 218 17.13 -16.34 -8.62
N SER A 219 17.20 -15.93 -9.88
CA SER A 219 18.46 -15.80 -10.61
C SER A 219 19.37 -14.67 -10.08
N MET A 220 18.80 -13.67 -9.40
CA MET A 220 19.54 -12.58 -8.78
C MET A 220 20.05 -12.94 -7.38
N LEU A 221 19.38 -13.86 -6.70
CA LEU A 221 19.76 -14.34 -5.37
C LEU A 221 20.87 -15.38 -5.49
N PRO A 222 21.96 -15.31 -4.69
CA PRO A 222 22.97 -16.36 -4.62
C PRO A 222 22.36 -17.76 -4.39
N LYS A 223 22.95 -18.80 -5.01
CA LYS A 223 22.35 -20.15 -4.97
C LYS A 223 22.31 -20.77 -3.58
N ASP A 224 23.25 -20.41 -2.74
CA ASP A 224 23.37 -20.84 -1.35
C ASP A 224 22.38 -20.14 -0.42
N LYS A 225 21.78 -19.02 -0.85
CA LYS A 225 20.78 -18.30 -0.06
C LYS A 225 19.37 -18.85 -0.32
N PRO A 226 18.62 -19.21 0.72
CA PRO A 226 17.24 -19.63 0.62
C PRO A 226 16.32 -18.53 0.07
N MET A 227 15.28 -18.96 -0.64
CA MET A 227 14.16 -18.12 -1.04
C MET A 227 12.86 -18.74 -0.53
N PHE A 228 12.13 -18.01 0.27
CA PHE A 228 10.82 -18.40 0.77
C PHE A 228 9.74 -17.67 -0.02
N ILE A 229 8.74 -18.39 -0.50
CA ILE A 229 7.66 -17.78 -1.32
C ILE A 229 6.32 -18.10 -0.70
N LEU A 230 5.53 -17.07 -0.43
CA LEU A 230 4.19 -17.22 0.11
C LEU A 230 3.17 -17.49 -1.01
N THR A 231 2.25 -18.42 -0.76
CA THR A 231 0.98 -18.44 -1.50
C THR A 231 0.12 -17.25 -1.06
N ILE A 232 -0.82 -16.86 -1.89
CA ILE A 232 -1.73 -15.74 -1.62
C ILE A 232 -3.13 -16.25 -1.25
N ARG A 233 -3.81 -15.52 -0.36
CA ARG A 233 -5.25 -15.64 -0.15
C ARG A 233 -5.92 -14.35 -0.64
N ALA A 234 -6.50 -14.41 -1.81
CA ALA A 234 -7.23 -13.31 -2.45
C ALA A 234 -8.40 -13.91 -3.24
N PRO A 235 -9.48 -14.36 -2.58
CA PRO A 235 -10.50 -15.21 -3.18
C PRO A 235 -11.33 -14.51 -4.27
N TYR A 236 -11.32 -13.17 -4.27
CA TYR A 236 -12.03 -12.39 -5.30
C TYR A 236 -11.17 -12.02 -6.51
N GLU A 237 -9.87 -12.37 -6.47
CA GLU A 237 -8.95 -12.08 -7.56
C GLU A 237 -8.82 -13.27 -8.52
N GLN A 238 -9.05 -13.03 -9.80
CA GLN A 238 -9.08 -14.07 -10.83
C GLN A 238 -7.77 -14.82 -11.01
N TRP A 239 -6.64 -14.21 -10.65
CA TRP A 239 -5.30 -14.80 -10.76
C TRP A 239 -4.85 -15.58 -9.52
N SER A 240 -5.64 -15.57 -8.43
CA SER A 240 -5.23 -16.12 -7.14
C SER A 240 -4.84 -17.60 -7.23
N ASP A 241 -5.70 -18.43 -7.78
CA ASP A 241 -5.48 -19.87 -7.91
C ASP A 241 -4.31 -20.18 -8.86
N ASP A 242 -4.26 -19.52 -10.02
CA ASP A 242 -3.18 -19.68 -10.99
C ASP A 242 -1.81 -19.23 -10.42
N ASN A 243 -1.78 -18.15 -9.63
CA ASN A 243 -0.57 -17.75 -8.91
C ASN A 243 -0.13 -18.81 -7.92
N ASN A 244 -1.05 -19.36 -7.12
CA ASN A 244 -0.73 -20.37 -6.12
C ASN A 244 -0.23 -21.67 -6.76
N GLU A 245 -0.80 -22.10 -7.88
CA GLU A 245 -0.28 -23.23 -8.65
C GLU A 245 1.14 -22.99 -9.18
N LYS A 246 1.40 -21.82 -9.74
CA LYS A 246 2.71 -21.42 -10.25
C LYS A 246 3.76 -21.30 -9.15
N ILE A 247 3.38 -20.73 -7.99
CA ILE A 247 4.25 -20.63 -6.82
C ILE A 247 4.64 -22.02 -6.33
N LYS A 248 3.68 -22.93 -6.13
CA LYS A 248 3.91 -24.32 -5.68
C LYS A 248 4.84 -25.03 -6.65
N LYS A 249 4.51 -25.01 -7.94
CA LYS A 249 5.35 -25.61 -8.98
C LYS A 249 6.76 -25.05 -8.99
N PHE A 250 6.91 -23.73 -8.86
CA PHE A 250 8.23 -23.10 -8.85
C PHE A 250 9.05 -23.54 -7.63
N CYS A 251 8.45 -23.67 -6.45
CA CYS A 251 9.11 -24.18 -5.27
C CYS A 251 9.54 -25.66 -5.45
N ASP A 252 8.70 -26.48 -6.05
CA ASP A 252 8.98 -27.90 -6.29
C ASP A 252 10.11 -28.13 -7.32
N GLU A 253 10.26 -27.22 -8.28
CA GLU A 253 11.22 -27.35 -9.40
C GLU A 253 12.58 -26.68 -9.12
N ASN A 254 12.74 -25.95 -8.01
CA ASN A 254 13.95 -25.18 -7.73
C ASN A 254 14.57 -25.51 -6.37
N ASP A 255 15.84 -25.85 -6.39
CA ASP A 255 16.60 -26.07 -5.16
C ASP A 255 16.72 -24.80 -4.32
N ASN A 256 16.68 -24.99 -3.00
CA ASN A 256 16.80 -23.91 -2.01
C ASN A 256 15.70 -22.82 -2.16
N VAL A 257 14.51 -23.25 -2.64
CA VAL A 257 13.29 -22.45 -2.71
C VAL A 257 12.19 -23.15 -1.93
N TYR A 258 11.62 -22.47 -0.95
CA TYR A 258 10.71 -23.06 0.02
C TYR A 258 9.33 -22.41 -0.03
N LEU A 259 8.32 -23.25 -0.02
CA LEU A 259 6.92 -22.80 0.01
C LEU A 259 6.49 -22.44 1.42
N ILE A 260 5.90 -21.25 1.59
CA ILE A 260 5.09 -20.88 2.74
C ILE A 260 3.62 -20.89 2.29
N ASP A 261 2.89 -21.96 2.60
CA ASP A 261 1.50 -22.10 2.10
C ASP A 261 0.50 -21.33 2.97
N TRP A 262 0.57 -19.99 2.90
CA TRP A 262 -0.35 -19.10 3.61
C TRP A 262 -1.81 -19.35 3.27
N ALA A 263 -2.14 -19.62 2.01
CA ALA A 263 -3.51 -19.90 1.59
C ALA A 263 -4.11 -21.11 2.29
N SER A 264 -3.30 -22.16 2.50
CA SER A 264 -3.74 -23.34 3.25
C SER A 264 -3.70 -23.13 4.76
N TYR A 265 -2.66 -22.45 5.27
CA TYR A 265 -2.48 -22.16 6.70
C TYR A 265 -3.61 -21.30 7.27
N SER A 266 -4.06 -20.33 6.50
CA SER A 266 -5.15 -19.43 6.91
C SER A 266 -6.58 -20.00 6.67
N LYS A 267 -6.69 -21.21 6.13
CA LYS A 267 -7.98 -21.82 5.86
C LYS A 267 -8.74 -22.13 7.15
N GLY A 268 -9.99 -21.66 7.23
CA GLY A 268 -10.84 -21.82 8.42
C GLY A 268 -10.65 -20.72 9.49
N HIS A 269 -9.80 -19.74 9.22
CA HIS A 269 -9.60 -18.56 10.05
C HIS A 269 -10.17 -17.31 9.39
N ASP A 270 -11.49 -17.27 9.20
CA ASP A 270 -12.14 -16.13 8.55
C ASP A 270 -12.08 -14.85 9.40
N ASP A 271 -11.92 -15.00 10.71
CA ASP A 271 -11.67 -13.94 11.68
C ASP A 271 -10.31 -13.24 11.52
N TRP A 272 -9.37 -13.85 10.81
CA TRP A 272 -8.07 -13.24 10.49
C TRP A 272 -8.13 -12.20 9.37
N PHE A 273 -9.26 -12.06 8.71
CA PHE A 273 -9.41 -11.20 7.55
C PHE A 273 -10.49 -10.14 7.75
N VAL A 274 -10.30 -8.99 7.13
CA VAL A 274 -11.36 -8.01 7.02
C VAL A 274 -12.37 -8.45 5.94
N SER A 275 -13.39 -7.64 5.67
CA SER A 275 -14.50 -8.00 4.79
C SER A 275 -14.14 -8.36 3.34
N ASP A 276 -12.91 -8.10 2.90
CA ASP A 276 -12.41 -8.46 1.58
C ASP A 276 -11.71 -9.84 1.54
N GLU A 277 -11.67 -10.54 2.67
CA GLU A 277 -11.08 -11.87 2.84
C GLU A 277 -9.60 -11.99 2.38
N THR A 278 -8.92 -10.87 2.28
CA THR A 278 -7.53 -10.72 1.80
C THR A 278 -6.66 -9.98 2.80
N HIS A 279 -7.10 -8.79 3.23
CA HIS A 279 -6.34 -7.98 4.19
C HIS A 279 -6.59 -8.43 5.62
N LEU A 280 -5.56 -8.31 6.45
CA LEU A 280 -5.50 -8.93 7.77
C LEU A 280 -6.15 -8.07 8.84
N THR A 281 -6.79 -8.74 9.82
CA THR A 281 -7.10 -8.19 11.14
C THR A 281 -5.85 -8.24 12.02
N ASN A 282 -5.93 -7.73 13.25
CA ASN A 282 -4.82 -7.84 14.21
C ASN A 282 -4.46 -9.31 14.49
N GLU A 283 -5.46 -10.17 14.65
CA GLU A 283 -5.28 -11.62 14.83
C GLU A 283 -4.66 -12.25 13.58
N GLY A 284 -5.08 -11.80 12.39
CA GLY A 284 -4.52 -12.24 11.11
C GLY A 284 -3.05 -11.88 10.93
N THR A 285 -2.60 -10.70 11.43
CA THR A 285 -1.17 -10.34 11.37
C THR A 285 -0.30 -11.27 12.22
N VAL A 286 -0.81 -11.73 13.37
CA VAL A 286 -0.13 -12.73 14.19
C VAL A 286 -0.07 -14.07 13.46
N GLY A 287 -1.18 -14.53 12.90
CA GLY A 287 -1.23 -15.77 12.11
C GLY A 287 -0.29 -15.75 10.90
N PHE A 288 -0.25 -14.62 10.19
CA PHE A 288 0.64 -14.42 9.05
C PHE A 288 2.12 -14.49 9.43
N SER A 289 2.50 -13.81 10.50
CA SER A 289 3.86 -13.81 11.01
C SER A 289 4.27 -15.20 11.51
N ASN A 290 3.39 -15.92 12.20
CA ASN A 290 3.64 -17.29 12.66
C ASN A 290 3.82 -18.26 11.49
N CYS A 291 3.02 -18.16 10.43
CA CYS A 291 3.17 -18.99 9.24
C CYS A 291 4.57 -18.86 8.62
N ILE A 292 5.10 -17.64 8.55
CA ILE A 292 6.46 -17.37 8.05
C ILE A 292 7.49 -17.92 9.03
N LYS A 293 7.34 -17.63 10.33
CA LYS A 293 8.23 -18.10 11.40
C LYS A 293 8.37 -19.61 11.42
N GLU A 294 7.26 -20.34 11.40
CA GLU A 294 7.25 -21.80 11.48
C GLU A 294 8.01 -22.43 10.30
N LYS A 295 7.78 -21.90 9.09
CA LYS A 295 8.49 -22.43 7.91
C LYS A 295 9.98 -22.13 7.91
N ILE A 296 10.37 -20.96 8.34
CA ILE A 296 11.79 -20.59 8.49
C ILE A 296 12.46 -21.50 9.52
N LEU A 297 11.85 -21.69 10.68
CA LEU A 297 12.38 -22.59 11.71
C LEU A 297 12.45 -24.04 11.26
N GLU A 298 11.50 -24.51 10.44
CA GLU A 298 11.54 -25.87 9.85
C GLU A 298 12.75 -26.07 8.94
N VAL A 299 13.15 -25.05 8.19
CA VAL A 299 14.24 -25.14 7.20
C VAL A 299 15.62 -25.00 7.87
N PHE A 300 15.72 -24.21 8.94
CA PHE A 300 17.00 -23.94 9.60
C PHE A 300 17.28 -24.82 10.83
N LYS A 301 16.34 -25.64 11.28
CA LYS A 301 16.56 -26.68 12.31
C LYS A 301 16.96 -28.00 11.72
#